data_751d5e26c3d936dafd9dcbb6205f7dff
#
_entry.id   751d5e26c3d936dafd9dcbb6205f7dff
#
_cell.length_a   1.000
_cell.length_b   1.000
_cell.length_c   1.000
_cell.angle_alpha   90.00
_cell.angle_beta   90.00
_cell.angle_gamma   90.00
#
_symmetry.space_group_name_H-M   'P 1'
#
loop_
_entity.id
_entity.type
_entity.pdbx_description
1 polymer ?
#
loop_
_entity_poly.entity_id
_entity_poly.type
_entity_poly.pdbx_seq_one_letter_code
_entity_poly.pdbx_strand_id
1 'polypeptide(L)'
;FEDEFGRPTQPVQIICDESPYIVRTKFDPDYEAKDHWHKYDTMYFIMDGEMSFSDEEPIYKKGDIRVVEGGHSYGPEKPGPDGVTFILISNGGPIELNWSDIKDPPKSIN
;
A
#
# COMPACT_ATOMS: atom_id res chain seq x y z
N PHE A 1 5.53 13.76 5.98
CA PHE A 1 6.78 13.29 5.37
C PHE A 1 6.67 13.35 3.86
N GLU A 2 7.82 13.44 3.20
CA GLU A 2 7.90 13.42 1.74
C GLU A 2 8.94 12.38 1.32
N ASP A 3 8.69 11.76 0.16
CA ASP A 3 9.64 10.84 -0.42
C ASP A 3 10.69 11.59 -1.26
N GLU A 4 11.56 10.86 -1.97
CA GLU A 4 12.61 11.43 -2.80
C GLU A 4 12.09 12.28 -3.97
N PHE A 5 10.80 12.14 -4.30
CA PHE A 5 10.15 12.90 -5.37
C PHE A 5 9.32 14.08 -4.84
N GLY A 6 9.39 14.35 -3.54
CA GLY A 6 8.62 15.42 -2.91
C GLY A 6 7.15 15.10 -2.70
N ARG A 7 6.76 13.83 -2.77
CA ARG A 7 5.37 13.42 -2.59
C ARG A 7 5.07 13.09 -1.14
N PRO A 8 3.85 13.39 -0.66
CA PRO A 8 3.48 13.05 0.71
C PRO A 8 3.52 11.53 0.93
N THR A 9 4.09 11.14 2.05
CA THR A 9 4.09 9.75 2.51
C THR A 9 3.71 9.70 3.98
N GLN A 10 3.37 8.52 4.44
CA GLN A 10 3.07 8.27 5.85
C GLN A 10 4.19 7.45 6.46
N PRO A 11 4.51 7.67 7.74
CA PRO A 11 5.57 6.90 8.40
C PRO A 11 5.21 5.43 8.49
N VAL A 12 6.22 4.58 8.41
CA VAL A 12 6.06 3.14 8.57
C VAL A 12 6.88 2.65 9.76
N GLN A 13 6.38 1.63 10.44
CA GLN A 13 7.11 0.92 11.47
C GLN A 13 7.59 -0.39 10.87
N ILE A 14 8.89 -0.59 10.83
CA ILE A 14 9.47 -1.84 10.35
C ILE A 14 9.33 -2.88 11.45
N ILE A 15 8.63 -3.97 11.16
CA ILE A 15 8.43 -5.08 12.09
C ILE A 15 9.43 -6.19 11.80
N CYS A 16 9.64 -6.52 10.52
CA CYS A 16 10.62 -7.51 10.11
C CYS A 16 11.31 -7.00 8.84
N ASP A 17 12.65 -6.97 8.87
CA ASP A 17 13.46 -6.41 7.79
C ASP A 17 14.15 -7.53 6.99
N GLU A 18 13.61 -8.72 7.06
CA GLU A 18 14.07 -9.87 6.31
C GLU A 18 12.84 -10.59 5.79
N SER A 19 13.00 -11.54 4.86
CA SER A 19 11.86 -12.29 4.32
C SER A 19 11.20 -13.16 5.40
N PRO A 20 9.87 -13.04 5.63
CA PRO A 20 8.98 -12.06 4.99
C PRO A 20 9.20 -10.65 5.54
N TYR A 21 9.17 -9.66 4.65
CA TYR A 21 9.29 -8.26 5.06
C TYR A 21 7.94 -7.79 5.56
N ILE A 22 7.93 -7.18 6.76
CA ILE A 22 6.67 -6.78 7.40
C ILE A 22 6.81 -5.35 7.92
N VAL A 23 5.87 -4.50 7.52
CA VAL A 23 5.78 -3.13 8.04
C VAL A 23 4.36 -2.87 8.53
N ARG A 24 4.22 -1.98 9.50
CA ARG A 24 2.93 -1.47 9.93
C ARG A 24 2.89 0.01 9.61
N THR A 25 1.77 0.45 9.05
CA THR A 25 1.60 1.84 8.70
C THR A 25 0.20 2.32 9.03
N LYS A 26 0.09 3.63 9.26
CA LYS A 26 -1.18 4.28 9.49
C LYS A 26 -1.35 5.40 8.48
N PHE A 27 -2.48 5.42 7.79
CA PHE A 27 -2.86 6.53 6.94
C PHE A 27 -3.85 7.41 7.68
N ASP A 28 -3.55 8.70 7.73
CA ASP A 28 -4.49 9.68 8.26
C ASP A 28 -5.69 9.84 7.32
N PRO A 29 -6.85 10.28 7.83
CA PRO A 29 -8.09 10.29 7.04
C PRO A 29 -8.03 11.05 5.72
N ASP A 30 -7.22 12.08 5.62
CA ASP A 30 -7.09 12.92 4.43
C ASP A 30 -5.93 12.53 3.52
N TYR A 31 -5.19 11.49 3.89
CA TYR A 31 -4.10 11.01 3.05
C TYR A 31 -4.64 10.19 1.87
N GLU A 32 -4.04 10.37 0.71
CA GLU A 32 -4.34 9.56 -0.46
C GLU A 32 -3.04 9.14 -1.11
N ALA A 33 -2.87 7.83 -1.31
CA ALA A 33 -1.72 7.31 -2.04
C ALA A 33 -2.12 7.11 -3.49
N LYS A 34 -1.45 7.82 -4.39
CA LYS A 34 -1.69 7.69 -5.83
C LYS A 34 -1.38 6.28 -6.32
N ASP A 35 -1.72 6.00 -7.56
CA ASP A 35 -1.43 4.73 -8.20
C ASP A 35 0.06 4.41 -8.11
N HIS A 36 0.34 3.20 -7.65
CA HIS A 36 1.71 2.74 -7.45
C HIS A 36 1.76 1.21 -7.57
N TRP A 37 2.97 0.67 -7.55
CA TRP A 37 3.17 -0.77 -7.62
C TRP A 37 4.37 -1.18 -6.78
N HIS A 38 4.38 -2.43 -6.36
CA HIS A 38 5.47 -3.06 -5.64
C HIS A 38 6.05 -4.17 -6.51
N LYS A 39 7.34 -4.39 -6.42
CA LYS A 39 8.01 -5.40 -7.24
C LYS A 39 7.55 -6.81 -6.93
N TYR A 40 7.27 -7.10 -5.66
CA TYR A 40 6.88 -8.42 -5.19
C TYR A 40 5.43 -8.45 -4.75
N ASP A 41 4.86 -9.66 -4.68
CA ASP A 41 3.51 -9.83 -4.16
C ASP A 41 3.45 -9.31 -2.73
N THR A 42 2.40 -8.57 -2.40
CA THR A 42 2.19 -8.02 -1.07
C THR A 42 0.83 -8.41 -0.56
N MET A 43 0.73 -8.47 0.77
CA MET A 43 -0.52 -8.75 1.46
C MET A 43 -0.77 -7.64 2.47
N TYR A 44 -1.97 -7.04 2.38
CA TYR A 44 -2.45 -6.07 3.35
C TYR A 44 -3.33 -6.76 4.36
N PHE A 45 -3.10 -6.51 5.63
CA PHE A 45 -3.98 -6.95 6.71
C PHE A 45 -4.49 -5.70 7.42
N ILE A 46 -5.81 -5.45 7.32
CA ILE A 46 -6.40 -4.26 7.93
C ILE A 46 -6.59 -4.50 9.43
N MET A 47 -5.88 -3.73 10.24
CA MET A 47 -5.93 -3.87 11.69
C MET A 47 -6.99 -2.99 12.32
N ASP A 48 -7.23 -1.82 11.75
CA ASP A 48 -8.17 -0.85 12.29
C ASP A 48 -8.56 0.14 11.21
N GLY A 49 -9.79 0.66 11.27
CA GLY A 49 -10.30 1.57 10.26
C GLY A 49 -10.69 0.84 8.98
N GLU A 50 -10.67 1.58 7.88
CA GLU A 50 -11.04 1.02 6.57
C GLU A 50 -10.30 1.71 5.45
N MET A 51 -10.16 1.02 4.30
CA MET A 51 -9.44 1.55 3.16
C MET A 51 -10.02 1.01 1.85
N SER A 52 -10.05 1.86 0.82
CA SER A 52 -10.27 1.44 -0.55
C SER A 52 -8.93 1.42 -1.29
N PHE A 53 -8.77 0.47 -2.20
CA PHE A 53 -7.55 0.30 -2.97
C PHE A 53 -7.66 0.82 -4.40
N SER A 54 -8.87 1.16 -4.80
CA SER A 54 -9.17 1.86 -6.05
C SER A 54 -10.60 2.38 -5.96
N ASP A 55 -10.96 3.28 -6.86
CA ASP A 55 -12.32 3.82 -6.88
C ASP A 55 -13.37 2.78 -7.30
N GLU A 56 -12.94 1.64 -7.83
CA GLU A 56 -13.83 0.59 -8.35
C GLU A 56 -13.95 -0.63 -7.44
N GLU A 57 -13.16 -0.70 -6.38
CA GLU A 57 -13.14 -1.85 -5.49
C GLU A 57 -13.96 -1.59 -4.22
N PRO A 58 -14.42 -2.67 -3.57
CA PRO A 58 -15.10 -2.52 -2.29
C PRO A 58 -14.16 -1.99 -1.21
N ILE A 59 -14.76 -1.47 -0.16
CA ILE A 59 -14.00 -0.98 1.00
C ILE A 59 -13.58 -2.18 1.85
N TYR A 60 -12.29 -2.20 2.22
CA TYR A 60 -11.72 -3.21 3.11
C TYR A 60 -11.74 -2.68 4.53
N LYS A 61 -12.13 -3.52 5.48
CA LYS A 61 -12.34 -3.16 6.88
C LYS A 61 -11.48 -4.01 7.80
N LYS A 62 -11.48 -3.67 9.08
CA LYS A 62 -10.76 -4.42 10.11
C LYS A 62 -10.96 -5.91 9.96
N GLY A 63 -9.85 -6.65 9.89
CA GLY A 63 -9.84 -8.10 9.72
C GLY A 63 -9.78 -8.56 8.28
N ASP A 64 -9.99 -7.67 7.32
CA ASP A 64 -9.90 -8.03 5.90
C ASP A 64 -8.47 -8.13 5.45
N ILE A 65 -8.24 -9.00 4.48
CA ILE A 65 -6.94 -9.22 3.86
C ILE A 65 -7.07 -8.97 2.37
N ARG A 66 -6.10 -8.26 1.80
CA ARG A 66 -6.01 -8.08 0.36
C ARG A 66 -4.64 -8.50 -0.13
N VAL A 67 -4.62 -9.33 -1.17
CA VAL A 67 -3.37 -9.71 -1.84
C VAL A 67 -3.23 -8.88 -3.11
N VAL A 68 -2.06 -8.29 -3.29
CA VAL A 68 -1.73 -7.50 -4.48
C VAL A 68 -0.58 -8.18 -5.19
N GLU A 69 -0.78 -8.52 -6.45
CA GLU A 69 0.27 -9.13 -7.26
C GLU A 69 1.39 -8.13 -7.55
N GLY A 70 2.63 -8.58 -7.42
CA GLY A 70 3.78 -7.75 -7.73
C GLY A 70 3.81 -7.29 -9.17
N GLY A 71 4.26 -6.06 -9.39
CA GLY A 71 4.38 -5.48 -10.71
C GLY A 71 3.12 -4.84 -11.26
N HIS A 72 1.97 -5.03 -10.62
CA HIS A 72 0.71 -4.40 -11.03
C HIS A 72 0.49 -3.07 -10.33
N SER A 73 0.10 -2.07 -11.09
CA SER A 73 -0.31 -0.77 -10.55
C SER A 73 -1.69 -0.87 -9.91
N TYR A 74 -1.87 -0.22 -8.79
CA TYR A 74 -3.16 -0.12 -8.13
C TYR A 74 -3.27 1.20 -7.37
N GLY A 75 -4.48 1.59 -7.06
CA GLY A 75 -4.78 2.85 -6.38
C GLY A 75 -5.90 3.61 -7.07
N PRO A 76 -6.17 4.82 -6.62
CA PRO A 76 -5.57 5.43 -5.43
C PRO A 76 -6.01 4.74 -4.15
N GLU A 77 -5.12 4.66 -3.16
CA GLU A 77 -5.48 4.13 -1.85
C GLU A 77 -6.01 5.26 -1.00
N LYS A 78 -7.22 5.09 -0.46
CA LYS A 78 -7.88 6.10 0.35
C LYS A 78 -8.36 5.51 1.66
N PRO A 79 -7.92 6.05 2.80
CA PRO A 79 -8.45 5.63 4.09
C PRO A 79 -9.89 6.11 4.27
N GLY A 80 -10.61 5.48 5.20
CA GLY A 80 -11.93 5.93 5.60
C GLY A 80 -11.86 7.15 6.50
N PRO A 81 -13.03 7.57 7.02
CA PRO A 81 -13.15 8.85 7.79
C PRO A 81 -12.32 8.89 9.07
N ASP A 82 -11.95 7.73 9.62
CA ASP A 82 -11.13 7.64 10.83
C ASP A 82 -9.70 7.20 10.54
N GLY A 83 -9.31 7.18 9.27
CA GLY A 83 -8.01 6.68 8.87
C GLY A 83 -7.99 5.16 8.79
N VAL A 84 -6.81 4.60 8.63
CA VAL A 84 -6.62 3.15 8.58
C VAL A 84 -5.25 2.78 9.12
N THR A 85 -5.19 1.67 9.85
CA THR A 85 -3.93 1.05 10.26
C THR A 85 -3.87 -0.33 9.65
N PHE A 86 -2.76 -0.65 9.00
CA PHE A 86 -2.61 -1.95 8.37
C PHE A 86 -1.19 -2.47 8.47
N ILE A 87 -1.08 -3.78 8.33
CA ILE A 87 0.21 -4.46 8.17
C ILE A 87 0.35 -4.81 6.71
N LEU A 88 1.53 -4.54 6.16
CA LEU A 88 1.88 -4.91 4.79
C LEU A 88 3.00 -5.94 4.85
N ILE A 89 2.80 -7.06 4.17
CA ILE A 89 3.74 -8.17 4.14
C ILE A 89 4.19 -8.41 2.70
N SER A 90 5.50 -8.53 2.51
CA SER A 90 6.08 -8.89 1.22
C SER A 90 6.92 -10.16 1.40
N ASN A 91 6.70 -11.14 0.55
CA ASN A 91 7.32 -12.45 0.68
C ASN A 91 8.31 -12.75 -0.47
N GLY A 92 8.96 -11.78 -1.01
CA GLY A 92 9.94 -11.99 -2.08
C GLY A 92 11.10 -11.05 -2.00
N GLY A 93 10.91 -9.92 -1.37
CA GLY A 93 11.92 -8.91 -1.23
C GLY A 93 11.40 -7.69 -0.50
N PRO A 94 12.21 -6.64 -0.37
CA PRO A 94 11.83 -5.43 0.34
C PRO A 94 10.58 -4.78 -0.25
N ILE A 95 9.82 -4.13 0.63
CA ILE A 95 8.64 -3.37 0.22
C ILE A 95 9.13 -2.01 -0.27
N GLU A 96 9.07 -1.82 -1.59
CA GLU A 96 9.43 -0.57 -2.25
C GLU A 96 8.21 0.01 -2.93
N LEU A 97 8.05 1.31 -2.84
CA LEU A 97 6.94 2.01 -3.48
C LEU A 97 7.41 2.60 -4.81
N ASN A 98 6.74 2.23 -5.88
CA ASN A 98 7.03 2.78 -7.21
C ASN A 98 5.78 3.49 -7.73
N TRP A 99 5.87 4.81 -7.88
CA TRP A 99 4.76 5.61 -8.40
C TRP A 99 4.57 5.32 -9.89
N SER A 100 3.35 4.98 -10.28
CA SER A 100 3.05 4.54 -11.65
C SER A 100 3.24 5.63 -12.70
N ASP A 101 3.11 6.90 -12.31
CA ASP A 101 3.32 8.03 -13.21
C ASP A 101 4.78 8.45 -13.33
N ILE A 102 5.66 7.90 -12.51
CA ILE A 102 7.11 8.16 -12.56
C ILE A 102 7.83 6.97 -13.18
N LYS A 103 7.42 5.77 -12.83
CA LYS A 103 8.01 4.53 -13.32
C LYS A 103 6.90 3.57 -13.72
N ASP A 104 6.86 3.21 -14.98
CA ASP A 104 5.83 2.33 -15.52
C ASP A 104 5.85 0.97 -14.84
N PRO A 105 4.68 0.42 -14.48
CA PRO A 105 4.61 -0.93 -13.92
C PRO A 105 5.03 -1.95 -14.97
N PRO A 106 5.78 -3.01 -14.54
CA PRO A 106 6.23 -4.04 -15.49
C PRO A 106 5.09 -4.88 -16.06
N LYS A 107 3.94 -4.94 -15.39
CA LYS A 107 2.78 -5.67 -15.89
C LYS A 107 1.72 -4.71 -16.37
N SER A 108 1.19 -5.01 -17.58
CA SER A 108 0.10 -4.23 -18.12
C SER A 108 -1.17 -4.47 -17.32
N ILE A 109 -1.93 -3.40 -17.08
CA ILE A 109 -3.25 -3.48 -16.46
C ILE A 109 -4.35 -3.70 -17.50
N ASN A 110 -4.00 -3.80 -18.75
CA ASN A 110 -4.97 -4.07 -19.82
C ASN A 110 -5.27 -5.55 -19.92
#